data_5a53892a3e76b4baf41ebfbbdc37b649
#
_entry.id   5a53892a3e76b4baf41ebfbbdc37b649
#
_cell.length_a   1.000
_cell.length_b   1.000
_cell.length_c   1.000
_cell.angle_alpha   90.00
_cell.angle_beta   90.00
_cell.angle_gamma   90.00
#
_symmetry.space_group_name_H-M   'P 1'
#
loop_
_entity.id
_entity.type
_entity.pdbx_description
1 polymer ?
#
loop_
_entity_poly.entity_id
_entity_poly.type
_entity_poly.pdbx_seq_one_letter_code
_entity_poly.pdbx_strand_id
1 'polypeptide(L)' 'MKLLVTYNIPREPFQNLPADWEITFPEKEEFSKTELLRILPDYDIMLAIFHAPIDREIIDAGKKLKLISNYGVGYN' A
#
# COMPACT_ATOMS: atom_id res chain seq x y z
N MET A 1 -6.78 10.92 -4.81
CA MET A 1 -5.56 10.22 -4.36
C MET A 1 -5.73 8.73 -4.47
N LYS A 2 -4.70 8.06 -4.90
CA LYS A 2 -4.74 6.60 -5.01
C LYS A 2 -3.88 6.01 -3.90
N LEU A 3 -4.50 5.21 -3.05
CA LEU A 3 -3.85 4.58 -1.90
C LEU A 3 -3.75 3.08 -2.14
N LEU A 4 -2.55 2.55 -1.98
CA LEU A 4 -2.32 1.12 -2.10
C LEU A 4 -2.09 0.54 -0.71
N VAL A 5 -2.88 -0.46 -0.36
CA VAL A 5 -2.72 -1.17 0.90
C VAL A 5 -2.11 -2.53 0.59
N THR A 6 -1.02 -2.87 1.24
CA THR A 6 -0.23 -4.05 0.84
C THR A 6 -0.78 -5.37 1.37
N TYR A 7 -1.70 -5.32 2.32
CA TYR A 7 -2.23 -6.53 2.93
C TYR A 7 -3.75 -6.45 3.00
N ASN A 8 -4.43 -7.57 2.93
CA ASN A 8 -5.88 -7.59 2.95
C ASN A 8 -6.37 -7.48 4.39
N ILE A 9 -6.66 -6.30 4.83
CA ILE A 9 -7.08 -6.03 6.20
C ILE A 9 -8.50 -5.48 6.19
N PRO A 10 -9.15 -5.41 7.35
CA PRO A 10 -10.50 -4.84 7.43
C PRO A 10 -10.55 -3.43 6.86
N ARG A 11 -11.68 -3.08 6.28
CA ARG A 11 -11.84 -1.78 5.60
C ARG A 11 -12.27 -0.66 6.54
N GLU A 12 -12.62 -0.98 7.75
CA GLU A 12 -13.13 0.01 8.69
C GLU A 12 -12.25 1.24 8.89
N PRO A 13 -10.93 1.09 9.02
CA PRO A 13 -10.08 2.27 9.20
C PRO A 13 -10.14 3.25 8.04
N PHE A 14 -10.67 2.81 6.90
CA PHE A 14 -10.65 3.63 5.70
C PHE A 14 -11.98 4.30 5.41
N GLN A 15 -12.96 4.12 6.28
CA GLN A 15 -14.31 4.64 6.02
C GLN A 15 -14.36 6.16 6.07
N ASN A 16 -13.45 6.77 6.79
CA ASN A 16 -13.46 8.22 6.96
C ASN A 16 -12.61 8.98 5.94
N LEU A 17 -12.06 8.26 4.97
CA LEU A 17 -11.28 8.92 3.94
C LEU A 17 -12.20 9.62 2.95
N PRO A 18 -11.71 10.67 2.27
CA PRO A 18 -12.54 11.37 1.29
C PRO A 18 -13.05 10.42 0.22
N ALA A 19 -14.23 10.68 -0.27
CA ALA A 19 -14.89 9.78 -1.21
C ALA A 19 -14.16 9.65 -2.54
N ASP A 20 -13.36 10.65 -2.90
CA ASP A 20 -12.64 10.62 -4.16
C ASP A 20 -11.31 9.86 -4.09
N TRP A 21 -10.99 9.30 -2.93
CA TRP A 21 -9.79 8.49 -2.83
C TRP A 21 -10.07 7.08 -3.34
N GLU A 22 -9.16 6.57 -4.13
CA GLU A 22 -9.26 5.19 -4.60
C GLU A 22 -8.33 4.35 -3.74
N ILE A 23 -8.88 3.34 -3.10
CA ILE A 23 -8.10 2.49 -2.21
C ILE A 23 -8.09 1.08 -2.78
N THR A 24 -6.91 0.54 -2.96
CA THR A 24 -6.74 -0.79 -3.54
C THR A 24 -6.19 -1.76 -2.52
N PHE A 25 -6.86 -2.89 -2.39
CA PHE A 25 -6.45 -3.96 -1.50
C PHE A 25 -6.08 -5.18 -2.35
N PRO A 26 -5.24 -6.08 -1.86
CA PRO A 26 -4.94 -7.29 -2.60
C PRO A 26 -6.14 -8.22 -2.59
N GLU A 27 -6.28 -9.00 -3.65
CA GLU A 27 -7.37 -9.96 -3.72
C GLU A 27 -7.09 -11.14 -2.80
N LYS A 28 -5.83 -11.45 -2.63
CA LYS A 28 -5.41 -12.51 -1.72
C LYS A 28 -5.00 -11.85 -0.43
N GLU A 29 -4.19 -12.53 0.34
CA GLU A 29 -3.75 -12.00 1.62
C GLU A 29 -2.85 -10.78 1.46
N GLU A 30 -1.99 -10.82 0.47
CA GLU A 30 -1.06 -9.72 0.24
C GLU A 30 -0.63 -9.66 -1.21
N PHE A 31 -0.05 -8.55 -1.61
CA PHE A 31 0.54 -8.44 -2.94
C PHE A 31 1.93 -9.07 -2.93
N SER A 32 2.30 -9.74 -4.01
CA SER A 32 3.67 -10.17 -4.18
C SER A 32 4.53 -8.97 -4.59
N LYS A 33 5.83 -9.10 -4.47
CA LYS A 33 6.73 -8.02 -4.89
C LYS A 33 6.56 -7.71 -6.37
N THR A 34 6.40 -8.74 -7.19
CA THR A 34 6.22 -8.56 -8.62
C THR A 34 4.97 -7.74 -8.92
N GLU A 35 3.89 -8.04 -8.21
CA GLU A 35 2.66 -7.30 -8.41
C GLU A 35 2.82 -5.84 -7.98
N LEU A 36 3.48 -5.62 -6.84
CA LEU A 36 3.70 -4.27 -6.37
C LEU A 36 4.53 -3.45 -7.35
N LEU A 37 5.59 -4.04 -7.89
CA LEU A 37 6.42 -3.34 -8.86
C LEU A 37 5.63 -2.92 -10.08
N ARG A 38 4.67 -3.73 -10.48
CA ARG A 38 3.89 -3.46 -11.67
C ARG A 38 2.86 -2.34 -11.47
N ILE A 39 2.20 -2.33 -10.30
CA ILE A 39 1.09 -1.40 -10.10
C ILE A 39 1.48 -0.13 -9.35
N LEU A 40 2.55 -0.17 -8.58
CA LEU A 40 2.92 0.93 -7.69
C LEU A 40 3.10 2.28 -8.37
N PRO A 41 3.60 2.35 -9.61
CA PRO A 41 3.80 3.66 -10.25
C PRO A 41 2.55 4.52 -10.36
N ASP A 42 1.37 3.93 -10.23
CA ASP A 42 0.12 4.68 -10.37
C ASP A 42 -0.41 5.21 -9.03
N TYR A 43 0.28 4.93 -7.94
CA TYR A 43 -0.26 5.27 -6.62
C TYR A 43 0.47 6.43 -5.97
N ASP A 44 -0.27 7.20 -5.18
CA ASP A 44 0.26 8.37 -4.48
C ASP A 44 0.74 8.03 -3.08
N ILE A 45 0.09 7.05 -2.45
CA ILE A 45 0.40 6.66 -1.08
C ILE A 45 0.42 5.14 -1.00
N MET A 46 1.36 4.60 -0.25
CA MET A 46 1.38 3.17 0.02
C MET A 46 1.34 2.95 1.53
N LEU A 47 0.37 2.16 1.97
CA LEU A 47 0.30 1.74 3.36
C LEU A 47 0.90 0.34 3.44
N ALA A 48 2.13 0.28 3.93
CA ALA A 48 2.88 -0.97 4.03
C ALA A 48 2.55 -1.65 5.34
N ILE A 49 1.98 -2.84 5.25
CA ILE A 49 1.51 -3.56 6.42
C ILE A 49 2.31 -4.82 6.61
N PHE A 50 2.65 -5.10 7.85
CA PHE A 50 3.39 -6.31 8.24
C PHE A 50 4.70 -6.45 7.46
N HIS A 51 4.86 -7.55 6.75
CA HIS A 51 6.11 -7.89 6.09
C HIS A 51 6.18 -7.43 4.63
N ALA A 52 5.53 -6.33 4.32
CA ALA A 52 5.59 -5.83 2.95
C ALA A 52 7.05 -5.68 2.52
N PRO A 53 7.38 -6.09 1.30
CA PRO A 53 8.77 -6.06 0.84
C PRO A 53 9.21 -4.67 0.42
N ILE A 54 9.47 -3.81 1.39
CA ILE A 54 9.86 -2.43 1.11
C ILE A 54 11.37 -2.36 1.00
N ASP A 55 11.85 -2.29 -0.22
CA ASP A 55 13.28 -2.18 -0.47
C ASP A 55 13.49 -1.08 -1.51
N ARG A 56 14.73 -0.89 -1.92
CA ARG A 56 15.07 0.16 -2.85
C ARG A 56 14.29 0.02 -4.15
N GLU A 57 14.11 -1.20 -4.60
CA GLU A 57 13.41 -1.46 -5.84
C GLU A 57 11.96 -1.01 -5.76
N ILE A 58 11.31 -1.30 -4.65
CA ILE A 58 9.92 -0.89 -4.44
C ILE A 58 9.83 0.63 -4.35
N ILE A 59 10.74 1.25 -3.62
CA ILE A 59 10.74 2.69 -3.47
C ILE A 59 10.94 3.37 -4.82
N ASP A 60 11.85 2.85 -5.63
CA ASP A 60 12.12 3.43 -6.94
C ASP A 60 10.94 3.25 -7.89
N ALA A 61 10.17 2.17 -7.74
CA ALA A 61 9.02 1.93 -8.59
C ALA A 61 7.89 2.91 -8.30
N GLY A 62 7.80 3.39 -7.08
CA GLY A 62 6.73 4.31 -6.69
C GLY A 62 7.04 5.74 -7.06
N LYS A 63 7.08 6.02 -8.35
CA LYS A 63 7.50 7.34 -8.83
C LYS A 63 6.56 8.47 -8.45
N LYS A 64 5.30 8.16 -8.24
CA LYS A 64 4.31 9.16 -7.83
C LYS A 64 4.08 9.17 -6.34
N LEU A 65 4.72 8.26 -5.61
CA LEU A 65 4.47 8.15 -4.19
C LEU A 65 4.91 9.40 -3.45
N LYS A 66 4.02 9.92 -2.64
CA LYS A 66 4.30 11.06 -1.77
C LYS A 66 4.54 10.60 -0.35
N LEU A 67 4.07 9.40 -0.02
CA LEU A 67 4.17 8.91 1.35
C LEU A 67 4.14 7.40 1.37
N ILE A 68 5.00 6.81 2.16
CA ILE A 68 4.96 5.39 2.49
C ILE A 68 4.77 5.32 3.99
N SER A 69 3.61 4.84 4.41
CA SER A 69 3.30 4.70 5.82
C SER A 69 3.50 3.25 6.23
N ASN A 70 4.27 3.04 7.26
CA ASN A 70 4.57 1.69 7.70
C ASN A 70 3.69 1.36 8.89
N TYR A 71 2.85 0.35 8.72
CA TYR A 71 1.92 -0.02 9.76
C TYR A 71 2.33 -1.39 10.26
N GLY A 72 3.39 -1.39 10.96
CA GLY A 72 3.90 -2.64 11.42
C GLY A 72 3.65 -2.92 12.79
N VAL A 73 2.73 -2.46 13.27
CA VAL A 73 2.58 -2.57 14.48
C VAL A 73 2.55 -3.69 15.15
N GLY A 74 2.52 -3.66 16.05
CA GLY A 74 2.28 -4.64 16.78
C GLY A 74 3.28 -5.32 17.29
N TYR A 75 4.18 -5.12 17.06
CA TYR A 75 5.02 -5.79 17.65
C TYR A 75 6.15 -5.32 17.85
N ASN A 76 6.34 -5.48 18.49
CA ASN A 76 7.26 -5.12 18.90
C ASN A 76 7.57 -5.52 19.63
#